data_898f1ab506684760d4ccd9951b11d48b
#
_entry.id   898f1ab506684760d4ccd9951b11d48b
#
_cell.length_a   1.000
_cell.length_b   1.000
_cell.length_c   1.000
_cell.angle_alpha   90.00
_cell.angle_beta   90.00
_cell.angle_gamma   90.00
#
_symmetry.space_group_name_H-M   'P 1'
#
loop_
_entity.id
_entity.type
_entity.pdbx_description
1 polymer ?
#
loop_
_entity_poly.entity_id
_entity_poly.type
_entity_poly.pdbx_seq_one_letter_code
_entity_poly.pdbx_strand_id
1 'polypeptide(L)'
;TNVTYVLTDSPLTVEDRLSGLVTFTSFTDTTSVKADEVPAMSLGGLEMYMSVHIDDAVRLRADLSPDRSKYIELEGGGDLNMQYTPQGDMSLTGRYTLSGGVMKYSLPIIPLKEFQFNPGSYVDWRGNIMNPTLSLKATERMRASVADGDGDGSRMVNFDVSISIKNRLDAPDLIFDISAPEDAAVENELQAMGAEERSKQAIAMLATGIYLNSGAKG
;
A
#
# COMPACT_ATOMS: atom_id res chain seq x y z
N THR A 1 -2.66 16.85 -9.32
CA THR A 1 -2.01 16.13 -10.45
C THR A 1 -2.10 14.64 -10.16
N ASN A 2 -2.72 13.88 -11.04
CA ASN A 2 -2.85 12.44 -10.88
C ASN A 2 -1.77 11.76 -11.73
N VAL A 3 -0.99 10.89 -11.11
CA VAL A 3 0.01 10.07 -11.80
C VAL A 3 -0.43 8.61 -11.72
N THR A 4 -0.61 7.96 -12.86
CA THR A 4 -1.03 6.56 -12.95
C THR A 4 0.13 5.73 -13.47
N TYR A 5 0.52 4.71 -12.72
CA TYR A 5 1.52 3.72 -13.12
C TYR A 5 0.82 2.41 -13.43
N VAL A 6 1.22 1.76 -14.52
CA VAL A 6 0.78 0.41 -14.88
C VAL A 6 1.96 -0.52 -14.68
N LEU A 7 1.89 -1.37 -13.65
CA LEU A 7 2.82 -2.45 -13.45
C LEU A 7 2.34 -3.65 -14.29
N THR A 8 2.95 -3.86 -15.43
CA THR A 8 2.72 -5.06 -16.24
C THR A 8 3.82 -6.09 -15.95
N ASP A 9 3.46 -7.36 -15.96
CA ASP A 9 4.38 -8.51 -15.78
C ASP A 9 5.39 -8.69 -16.94
N SER A 10 5.56 -7.71 -17.78
CA SER A 10 6.59 -7.73 -18.83
C SER A 10 7.96 -7.47 -18.20
N PRO A 11 9.01 -8.18 -18.63
CA PRO A 11 10.38 -7.88 -18.21
C PRO A 11 10.82 -6.59 -18.90
N LEU A 12 10.37 -5.45 -18.37
CA LEU A 12 10.84 -4.14 -18.77
C LEU A 12 12.26 -3.96 -18.25
N THR A 13 13.16 -3.47 -19.09
CA THR A 13 14.49 -3.06 -18.67
C THR A 13 14.38 -1.89 -17.68
N VAL A 14 15.38 -1.70 -16.84
CA VAL A 14 15.41 -0.59 -15.86
C VAL A 14 15.22 0.76 -16.56
N GLU A 15 15.71 0.92 -17.78
CA GLU A 15 15.56 2.12 -18.60
C GLU A 15 14.11 2.34 -19.05
N ASP A 16 13.39 1.30 -19.44
CA ASP A 16 11.97 1.39 -19.81
C ASP A 16 11.07 1.71 -18.62
N ARG A 17 11.44 1.24 -17.44
CA ARG A 17 10.73 1.55 -16.19
C ARG A 17 10.94 2.99 -15.75
N LEU A 18 12.11 3.55 -15.96
CA LEU A 18 12.46 4.92 -15.60
C LEU A 18 11.89 5.96 -16.56
N SER A 19 11.81 5.67 -17.85
CA SER A 19 11.21 6.58 -18.85
C SER A 19 9.69 6.74 -18.66
N GLY A 20 9.01 5.75 -18.08
CA GLY A 20 7.59 5.82 -17.67
C GLY A 20 7.36 6.50 -16.31
N LEU A 21 8.40 6.65 -15.49
CA LEU A 21 8.30 7.07 -14.10
C LEU A 21 8.43 8.58 -13.88
N VAL A 22 8.92 9.33 -14.84
CA VAL A 22 9.23 10.74 -14.65
C VAL A 22 8.69 11.57 -15.80
N THR A 23 7.43 11.97 -15.71
CA THR A 23 6.95 13.12 -16.47
C THR A 23 7.10 14.35 -15.57
N PHE A 24 8.21 15.06 -15.71
CA PHE A 24 8.37 16.34 -15.02
C PHE A 24 7.53 17.39 -15.72
N THR A 25 6.48 17.84 -15.07
CA THR A 25 5.83 19.07 -15.44
C THR A 25 6.54 20.20 -14.68
N SER A 26 7.36 20.94 -15.38
CA SER A 26 7.92 22.19 -14.89
C SER A 26 6.76 23.17 -14.67
N PHE A 27 6.58 23.63 -13.45
CA PHE A 27 5.64 24.69 -13.10
C PHE A 27 6.26 26.07 -13.36
N THR A 28 6.42 26.40 -14.63
CA THR A 28 6.48 27.81 -15.07
C THR A 28 6.16 27.85 -16.54
N ASP A 29 5.02 28.51 -16.81
CA ASP A 29 4.51 28.97 -18.09
C ASP A 29 4.15 27.96 -19.19
N THR A 30 2.87 28.09 -19.54
CA THR A 30 2.18 27.63 -20.71
C THR A 30 2.96 27.79 -22.01
N THR A 31 3.68 26.76 -22.39
CA THR A 31 3.95 26.49 -23.81
C THR A 31 3.95 24.97 -24.00
N SER A 32 2.99 24.54 -24.81
CA SER A 32 2.91 23.16 -25.29
C SER A 32 4.17 22.82 -26.08
N VAL A 33 5.11 22.10 -25.46
CA VAL A 33 6.20 21.47 -26.19
C VAL A 33 5.70 20.12 -26.65
N LYS A 34 5.55 19.95 -27.96
CA LYS A 34 5.40 18.64 -28.59
C LYS A 34 6.55 17.75 -28.11
N ALA A 35 6.21 16.54 -27.66
CA ALA A 35 7.19 15.51 -27.40
C ALA A 35 7.82 15.09 -28.74
N ASP A 36 8.84 15.80 -29.16
CA ASP A 36 9.79 15.30 -30.12
C ASP A 36 10.68 14.28 -29.39
N GLU A 37 10.93 13.15 -30.04
CA GLU A 37 11.80 12.09 -29.59
C GLU A 37 13.11 12.68 -29.06
N VAL A 38 13.26 12.73 -27.74
CA VAL A 38 14.53 13.08 -27.12
C VAL A 38 15.43 11.87 -27.36
N PRO A 39 16.50 11.98 -28.14
CA PRO A 39 17.45 10.89 -28.27
C PRO A 39 17.95 10.57 -26.86
N ALA A 40 18.04 9.28 -26.53
CA ALA A 40 18.62 8.82 -25.27
C ALA A 40 20.05 9.36 -25.19
N MET A 41 20.22 10.57 -24.67
CA MET A 41 21.50 11.12 -24.35
C MET A 41 22.06 10.30 -23.20
N SER A 42 23.09 9.51 -23.50
CA SER A 42 23.98 9.04 -22.47
C SER A 42 24.59 10.29 -21.81
N LEU A 43 24.07 10.65 -20.64
CA LEU A 43 24.59 11.75 -19.82
C LEU A 43 25.88 11.30 -19.10
N GLY A 44 26.75 10.57 -19.81
CA GLY A 44 28.03 10.12 -19.28
C GLY A 44 28.82 11.30 -18.71
N GLY A 45 29.18 11.24 -17.44
CA GLY A 45 29.92 12.27 -16.75
C GLY A 45 29.09 13.36 -16.06
N LEU A 46 27.78 13.31 -16.12
CA LEU A 46 26.89 14.24 -15.38
C LEU A 46 26.57 13.69 -13.98
N GLU A 47 26.78 14.52 -12.98
CA GLU A 47 26.28 14.31 -11.64
C GLU A 47 25.09 15.26 -11.41
N MET A 48 23.96 14.72 -10.97
CA MET A 48 22.75 15.51 -10.74
C MET A 48 22.17 15.21 -9.36
N TYR A 49 21.83 16.27 -8.64
CA TYR A 49 21.09 16.21 -7.40
C TYR A 49 19.75 16.90 -7.59
N MET A 50 18.68 16.24 -7.16
CA MET A 50 17.34 16.80 -7.25
C MET A 50 16.60 16.59 -5.93
N SER A 51 15.99 17.65 -5.42
CA SER A 51 15.05 17.57 -4.31
C SER A 51 13.64 17.71 -4.86
N VAL A 52 12.78 16.78 -4.50
CA VAL A 52 11.37 16.74 -4.91
C VAL A 52 10.51 16.86 -3.67
N HIS A 53 9.72 17.90 -3.63
CA HIS A 53 8.67 18.06 -2.63
C HIS A 53 7.33 17.60 -3.21
N ILE A 54 6.66 16.68 -2.52
CA ILE A 54 5.34 16.18 -2.89
C ILE A 54 4.35 16.68 -1.85
N ASP A 55 3.38 17.47 -2.28
CA ASP A 55 2.32 17.95 -1.40
C ASP A 55 1.39 16.80 -0.98
N ASP A 56 0.83 16.89 0.24
CA ASP A 56 -0.01 15.85 0.87
C ASP A 56 -1.27 15.48 0.08
N ALA A 57 -1.64 16.26 -0.92
CA ALA A 57 -2.81 16.02 -1.77
C ALA A 57 -2.50 15.27 -3.09
N VAL A 58 -1.26 14.85 -3.29
CA VAL A 58 -0.89 14.11 -4.51
C VAL A 58 -1.36 12.67 -4.41
N ARG A 59 -2.09 12.23 -5.42
CA ARG A 59 -2.56 10.85 -5.55
C ARG A 59 -1.69 10.07 -6.52
N LEU A 60 -1.20 8.94 -6.06
CA LEU A 60 -0.45 7.98 -6.86
C LEU A 60 -1.32 6.74 -7.05
N ARG A 61 -1.48 6.28 -8.28
CA ARG A 61 -2.19 5.04 -8.58
C ARG A 61 -1.29 4.06 -9.31
N ALA A 62 -1.28 2.83 -8.83
CA ALA A 62 -0.63 1.71 -9.48
C ALA A 62 -1.67 0.63 -9.76
N ASP A 63 -1.90 0.32 -11.03
CA ASP A 63 -2.73 -0.82 -11.42
C ASP A 63 -1.90 -2.10 -11.30
N LEU A 64 -2.40 -3.08 -10.56
CA LEU A 64 -1.72 -4.35 -10.26
C LEU A 64 -2.17 -5.49 -11.17
N SER A 65 -3.17 -5.24 -12.00
CA SER A 65 -3.68 -6.18 -13.00
C SER A 65 -4.03 -5.48 -14.30
N PRO A 66 -3.94 -6.19 -15.46
CA PRO A 66 -4.23 -5.60 -16.76
C PRO A 66 -5.68 -5.10 -16.91
N ASP A 67 -6.63 -5.74 -16.24
CA ASP A 67 -8.05 -5.37 -16.22
C ASP A 67 -8.36 -4.23 -15.23
N ARG A 68 -7.34 -3.72 -14.53
CA ARG A 68 -7.44 -2.66 -13.51
C ARG A 68 -8.36 -2.97 -12.33
N SER A 69 -8.73 -4.23 -12.15
CA SER A 69 -9.56 -4.66 -11.02
C SER A 69 -8.79 -4.65 -9.69
N LYS A 70 -7.46 -4.82 -9.77
CA LYS A 70 -6.55 -4.77 -8.63
C LYS A 70 -5.66 -3.53 -8.75
N TYR A 71 -5.67 -2.69 -7.75
CA TYR A 71 -4.91 -1.45 -7.75
C TYR A 71 -4.57 -0.97 -6.36
N ILE A 72 -3.57 -0.12 -6.30
CA ILE A 72 -3.23 0.66 -5.11
C ILE A 72 -3.35 2.14 -5.49
N GLU A 73 -4.06 2.89 -4.69
CA GLU A 73 -4.14 4.34 -4.78
C GLU A 73 -3.65 4.92 -3.46
N LEU A 74 -2.59 5.71 -3.52
CA LEU A 74 -1.97 6.34 -2.36
C LEU A 74 -2.25 7.84 -2.42
N GLU A 75 -2.63 8.41 -1.29
CA GLU A 75 -2.76 9.84 -1.08
C GLU A 75 -1.83 10.24 0.06
N GLY A 76 -0.97 11.21 -0.21
CA GLY A 76 0.03 11.64 0.76
C GLY A 76 1.09 12.53 0.14
N GLY A 77 2.18 12.71 0.86
CA GLY A 77 3.26 13.56 0.43
C GLY A 77 4.57 13.28 1.15
N GLY A 78 5.59 14.05 0.83
CA GLY A 78 6.89 13.94 1.45
C GLY A 78 7.98 14.65 0.68
N ASP A 79 9.17 14.61 1.25
CA ASP A 79 10.37 15.17 0.67
C ASP A 79 11.32 14.04 0.24
N LEU A 80 11.67 14.04 -1.03
CA LEU A 80 12.54 13.03 -1.63
C LEU A 80 13.76 13.71 -2.23
N ASN A 81 14.92 13.08 -2.10
CA ASN A 81 16.17 13.51 -2.72
C ASN A 81 16.65 12.42 -3.67
N MET A 82 16.86 12.80 -4.92
CA MET A 82 17.38 11.93 -5.96
C MET A 82 18.78 12.36 -6.32
N GLN A 83 19.67 11.38 -6.45
CA GLN A 83 21.02 11.55 -6.93
C GLN A 83 21.24 10.67 -8.17
N TYR A 84 21.77 11.26 -9.22
CA TYR A 84 22.25 10.56 -10.41
C TYR A 84 23.75 10.73 -10.49
N THR A 85 24.48 9.62 -10.59
CA THR A 85 25.95 9.62 -10.64
C THR A 85 26.48 9.65 -12.08
N PRO A 86 27.74 10.07 -12.31
CA PRO A 86 28.35 10.03 -13.63
C PRO A 86 28.41 8.62 -14.24
N GLN A 87 28.36 7.57 -13.42
CA GLN A 87 28.34 6.16 -13.84
C GLN A 87 26.94 5.69 -14.27
N GLY A 88 25.92 6.54 -14.13
CA GLY A 88 24.54 6.22 -14.48
C GLY A 88 23.74 5.59 -13.35
N ASP A 89 24.27 5.53 -12.13
CA ASP A 89 23.57 5.03 -10.96
C ASP A 89 22.62 6.08 -10.41
N MET A 90 21.42 5.65 -10.06
CA MET A 90 20.39 6.51 -9.50
C MET A 90 20.03 6.04 -8.09
N SER A 91 20.02 6.96 -7.15
CA SER A 91 19.57 6.71 -5.78
C SER A 91 18.47 7.66 -5.39
N LEU A 92 17.56 7.18 -4.53
CA LEU A 92 16.47 7.95 -3.96
C LEU A 92 16.51 7.81 -2.45
N THR A 93 16.38 8.92 -1.74
CA THR A 93 16.27 8.94 -0.27
C THR A 93 15.11 9.82 0.12
N GLY A 94 14.48 9.46 1.24
CA GLY A 94 13.37 10.22 1.79
C GLY A 94 12.13 9.36 2.03
N ARG A 95 11.09 10.00 2.53
CA ARG A 95 9.87 9.35 2.97
C ARG A 95 8.64 9.95 2.32
N TYR A 96 7.77 9.08 1.81
CA TYR A 96 6.42 9.42 1.40
C TYR A 96 5.45 8.91 2.47
N THR A 97 4.72 9.82 3.11
CA THR A 97 3.77 9.52 4.18
C THR A 97 2.35 9.62 3.67
N LEU A 98 1.54 8.59 3.93
CA LEU A 98 0.16 8.52 3.49
C LEU A 98 -0.74 9.31 4.44
N SER A 99 -1.61 10.12 3.86
CA SER A 99 -2.79 10.69 4.52
C SER A 99 -4.03 9.82 4.34
N GLY A 100 -4.00 8.93 3.35
CA GLY A 100 -5.08 7.99 3.02
C GLY A 100 -4.74 7.17 1.79
N GLY A 101 -5.74 6.58 1.19
CA GLY A 101 -5.65 5.79 -0.02
C GLY A 101 -6.40 4.48 0.09
N VAL A 102 -6.39 3.72 -1.00
CA VAL A 102 -7.16 2.48 -1.15
C VAL A 102 -6.27 1.41 -1.77
N MET A 103 -6.37 0.20 -1.24
CA MET A 103 -5.82 -0.99 -1.86
C MET A 103 -6.95 -1.94 -2.22
N LYS A 104 -7.13 -2.22 -3.51
CA LYS A 104 -8.07 -3.24 -3.98
C LYS A 104 -7.27 -4.43 -4.49
N TYR A 105 -7.34 -5.52 -3.75
CA TYR A 105 -6.49 -6.67 -3.98
C TYR A 105 -7.15 -7.98 -3.56
N SER A 106 -6.72 -9.08 -4.16
CA SER A 106 -7.08 -10.44 -3.76
C SER A 106 -5.83 -11.24 -3.39
N LEU A 107 -5.95 -12.07 -2.39
CA LEU A 107 -4.93 -13.05 -1.99
C LEU A 107 -5.42 -14.46 -2.35
N PRO A 108 -4.57 -15.48 -2.38
CA PRO A 108 -4.95 -16.81 -2.86
C PRO A 108 -6.21 -17.41 -2.22
N ILE A 109 -6.45 -17.12 -0.94
CA ILE A 109 -7.62 -17.60 -0.19
C ILE A 109 -8.61 -16.49 0.19
N ILE A 110 -8.26 -15.25 -0.10
CA ILE A 110 -9.07 -14.08 0.23
C ILE A 110 -9.60 -13.49 -1.07
N PRO A 111 -10.93 -13.37 -1.25
CA PRO A 111 -11.51 -12.78 -2.45
C PRO A 111 -11.12 -11.31 -2.58
N LEU A 112 -11.42 -10.72 -3.74
CA LEU A 112 -11.15 -9.31 -4.00
C LEU A 112 -11.78 -8.43 -2.90
N LYS A 113 -10.93 -7.69 -2.19
CA LYS A 113 -11.30 -6.82 -1.07
C LYS A 113 -10.74 -5.42 -1.28
N GLU A 114 -11.40 -4.47 -0.68
CA GLU A 114 -10.99 -3.08 -0.66
C GLU A 114 -10.59 -2.67 0.75
N PHE A 115 -9.33 -2.28 0.91
CA PHE A 115 -8.76 -1.83 2.17
C PHE A 115 -8.48 -0.34 2.10
N GLN A 116 -8.74 0.37 3.19
CA GLN A 116 -8.36 1.77 3.34
C GLN A 116 -7.02 1.88 4.04
N PHE A 117 -6.07 2.59 3.44
CA PHE A 117 -4.79 2.85 4.11
C PHE A 117 -4.97 3.74 5.33
N ASN A 118 -4.38 3.32 6.43
CA ASN A 118 -4.37 4.11 7.64
C ASN A 118 -3.43 5.31 7.48
N PRO A 119 -3.85 6.53 7.86
CA PRO A 119 -2.96 7.67 7.91
C PRO A 119 -1.72 7.40 8.76
N GLY A 120 -0.57 7.94 8.33
CA GLY A 120 0.70 7.69 8.98
C GLY A 120 1.47 6.49 8.44
N SER A 121 0.85 5.66 7.60
CA SER A 121 1.56 4.67 6.79
C SER A 121 2.59 5.37 5.90
N TYR A 122 3.73 4.75 5.64
CA TYR A 122 4.77 5.39 4.84
C TYR A 122 5.60 4.41 4.01
N VAL A 123 6.23 4.96 2.99
CA VAL A 123 7.25 4.32 2.14
C VAL A 123 8.54 5.10 2.30
N ASP A 124 9.63 4.43 2.62
CA ASP A 124 10.92 5.02 2.97
C ASP A 124 12.02 4.53 2.01
N TRP A 125 12.59 5.45 1.25
CA TRP A 125 13.70 5.15 0.35
C TRP A 125 15.03 5.46 1.02
N ARG A 126 15.96 4.51 0.93
CA ARG A 126 17.30 4.60 1.54
C ARG A 126 18.41 4.36 0.52
N GLY A 127 18.15 4.66 -0.74
CA GLY A 127 19.09 4.53 -1.84
C GLY A 127 18.51 3.82 -3.05
N ASN A 128 18.16 2.55 -2.94
CA ASN A 128 17.60 1.79 -4.05
C ASN A 128 16.15 2.19 -4.33
N ILE A 129 15.92 2.82 -5.49
CA ILE A 129 14.59 3.28 -5.92
C ILE A 129 13.59 2.12 -6.00
N MET A 130 14.05 0.96 -6.46
CA MET A 130 13.19 -0.21 -6.70
C MET A 130 12.90 -1.02 -5.45
N ASN A 131 13.57 -0.73 -4.34
CA ASN A 131 13.44 -1.50 -3.11
C ASN A 131 13.33 -0.60 -1.86
N PRO A 132 12.24 0.18 -1.74
CA PRO A 132 11.99 0.95 -0.53
C PRO A 132 11.64 0.04 0.65
N THR A 133 11.75 0.59 1.84
CA THR A 133 11.21 0.01 3.07
C THR A 133 9.76 0.45 3.25
N LEU A 134 8.89 -0.50 3.53
CA LEU A 134 7.45 -0.28 3.69
C LEU A 134 7.06 -0.26 5.17
N SER A 135 6.15 0.61 5.52
CA SER A 135 5.42 0.60 6.79
C SER A 135 3.98 1.01 6.51
N LEU A 136 3.23 0.11 5.91
CA LEU A 136 1.87 0.32 5.48
C LEU A 136 0.92 -0.46 6.38
N LYS A 137 -0.22 0.14 6.70
CA LYS A 137 -1.35 -0.54 7.32
C LYS A 137 -2.62 -0.18 6.57
N ALA A 138 -3.37 -1.19 6.15
CA ALA A 138 -4.65 -1.01 5.49
C ALA A 138 -5.73 -1.79 6.22
N THR A 139 -6.91 -1.20 6.35
CA THR A 139 -8.02 -1.73 7.14
C THR A 139 -9.26 -1.84 6.30
N GLU A 140 -9.97 -2.97 6.42
CA GLU A 140 -11.33 -3.16 5.95
C GLU A 140 -12.26 -3.31 7.14
N ARG A 141 -13.35 -2.56 7.13
CA ARG A 141 -14.40 -2.70 8.12
C ARG A 141 -15.41 -3.74 7.64
N MET A 142 -15.58 -4.78 8.44
CA MET A 142 -16.48 -5.90 8.16
C MET A 142 -17.49 -6.06 9.28
N ARG A 143 -18.64 -6.62 8.95
CA ARG A 143 -19.71 -6.89 9.90
C ARG A 143 -20.02 -8.37 9.92
N ALA A 144 -20.00 -8.96 11.10
CA ALA A 144 -20.28 -10.38 11.29
C ALA A 144 -21.14 -10.65 12.52
N SER A 145 -21.81 -11.77 12.49
CA SER A 145 -22.61 -12.27 13.60
C SER A 145 -21.72 -12.88 14.68
N VAL A 146 -21.97 -12.54 15.93
CA VAL A 146 -21.32 -13.11 17.10
C VAL A 146 -22.39 -13.70 18.02
N ALA A 147 -22.16 -14.90 18.49
CA ALA A 147 -23.07 -15.54 19.45
C ALA A 147 -23.07 -14.79 20.78
N ASP A 148 -24.26 -14.61 21.37
CA ASP A 148 -24.38 -14.12 22.71
C ASP A 148 -24.12 -15.26 23.72
N GLY A 149 -23.24 -15.04 24.69
CA GLY A 149 -22.70 -16.09 25.56
C GLY A 149 -23.71 -16.86 26.44
N ASP A 150 -24.96 -16.44 26.52
CA ASP A 150 -25.98 -17.00 27.43
C ASP A 150 -27.27 -17.48 26.75
N GLY A 151 -27.23 -17.81 25.44
CA GLY A 151 -28.46 -18.31 24.79
C GLY A 151 -28.32 -18.45 23.27
N ASP A 152 -29.42 -18.82 22.60
CA ASP A 152 -29.55 -18.95 21.14
C ASP A 152 -29.51 -17.59 20.40
N GLY A 153 -29.10 -16.50 21.09
CA GLY A 153 -29.04 -15.17 20.55
C GLY A 153 -27.73 -14.91 19.79
N SER A 154 -27.80 -14.07 18.77
CA SER A 154 -26.63 -13.52 18.10
C SER A 154 -26.80 -12.03 17.87
N ARG A 155 -25.68 -11.31 17.87
CA ARG A 155 -25.65 -9.88 17.55
C ARG A 155 -24.64 -9.60 16.43
N MET A 156 -24.89 -8.53 15.70
CA MET A 156 -23.97 -8.07 14.65
C MET A 156 -22.92 -7.16 15.26
N VAL A 157 -21.66 -7.46 14.99
CA VAL A 157 -20.49 -6.73 15.48
C VAL A 157 -19.70 -6.20 14.29
N ASN A 158 -19.22 -4.96 14.42
CA ASN A 158 -18.29 -4.36 13.46
C ASN A 158 -16.85 -4.74 13.84
N PHE A 159 -16.14 -5.29 12.87
CA PHE A 159 -14.74 -5.65 12.99
C PHE A 159 -13.88 -4.77 12.08
N ASP A 160 -12.75 -4.35 12.60
CA ASP A 160 -11.69 -3.74 11.82
C ASP A 160 -10.62 -4.81 11.53
N VAL A 161 -10.56 -5.26 10.28
CA VAL A 161 -9.60 -6.26 9.83
C VAL A 161 -8.48 -5.55 9.09
N SER A 162 -7.25 -5.74 9.52
CA SER A 162 -6.11 -5.01 8.99
C SER A 162 -5.04 -5.93 8.41
N ILE A 163 -4.35 -5.40 7.41
CA ILE A 163 -3.11 -5.95 6.87
C ILE A 163 -2.02 -4.93 7.09
N SER A 164 -0.98 -5.31 7.79
CA SER A 164 0.26 -4.53 7.89
C SER A 164 1.29 -5.09 6.94
N ILE A 165 1.90 -4.23 6.14
CA ILE A 165 2.94 -4.55 5.16
C ILE A 165 4.20 -3.86 5.63
N LYS A 166 5.19 -4.65 6.06
CA LYS A 166 6.44 -4.18 6.65
C LYS A 166 7.63 -4.67 5.86
N ASN A 167 8.81 -4.12 6.16
CA ASN A 167 10.10 -4.45 5.57
C ASN A 167 10.24 -3.98 4.12
N ARG A 168 11.25 -4.48 3.42
CA ARG A 168 11.57 -4.05 2.07
C ARG A 168 10.59 -4.63 1.06
N LEU A 169 10.38 -3.90 -0.03
CA LEU A 169 9.46 -4.28 -1.10
C LEU A 169 9.81 -5.63 -1.75
N ASP A 170 11.07 -6.02 -1.80
CA ASP A 170 11.52 -7.30 -2.37
C ASP A 170 11.22 -8.51 -1.46
N ALA A 171 11.03 -8.28 -0.17
CA ALA A 171 10.71 -9.31 0.83
C ALA A 171 9.78 -8.73 1.91
N PRO A 172 8.52 -8.41 1.57
CA PRO A 172 7.60 -7.81 2.51
C PRO A 172 7.06 -8.83 3.50
N ASP A 173 6.89 -8.41 4.75
CA ASP A 173 6.15 -9.15 5.77
C ASP A 173 4.69 -8.69 5.79
N LEU A 174 3.78 -9.64 5.67
CA LEU A 174 2.35 -9.41 5.81
C LEU A 174 1.87 -9.88 7.17
N ILE A 175 1.26 -8.97 7.93
CA ILE A 175 0.71 -9.24 9.25
C ILE A 175 -0.77 -8.93 9.23
N PHE A 176 -1.59 -9.94 9.53
CA PHE A 176 -3.04 -9.78 9.65
C PHE A 176 -3.42 -9.60 11.11
N ASP A 177 -4.35 -8.71 11.36
CA ASP A 177 -4.90 -8.47 12.69
C ASP A 177 -6.39 -8.14 12.61
N ILE A 178 -7.09 -8.26 13.73
CA ILE A 178 -8.51 -8.01 13.84
C ILE A 178 -8.81 -7.37 15.18
N SER A 179 -9.71 -6.41 15.19
CA SER A 179 -10.22 -5.75 16.38
C SER A 179 -11.73 -5.49 16.28
N ALA A 180 -12.36 -5.29 17.40
CA ALA A 180 -13.78 -4.95 17.50
C ALA A 180 -13.95 -3.75 18.46
N PRO A 181 -13.53 -2.55 18.04
CA PRO A 181 -13.38 -1.41 18.96
C PRO A 181 -14.72 -0.89 19.52
N GLU A 182 -15.84 -1.25 18.90
CA GLU A 182 -17.18 -0.84 19.33
C GLU A 182 -17.91 -1.88 20.21
N ASP A 183 -17.30 -3.08 20.38
CA ASP A 183 -17.86 -4.15 21.22
C ASP A 183 -16.82 -4.60 22.25
N ALA A 184 -17.00 -4.13 23.49
CA ALA A 184 -16.02 -4.36 24.54
C ALA A 184 -15.83 -5.86 24.88
N ALA A 185 -16.87 -6.67 24.80
CA ALA A 185 -16.78 -8.09 25.10
C ALA A 185 -15.96 -8.85 24.06
N VAL A 186 -16.22 -8.59 22.78
CA VAL A 186 -15.47 -9.20 21.68
C VAL A 186 -14.05 -8.65 21.63
N GLU A 187 -13.85 -7.35 21.86
CA GLU A 187 -12.51 -6.76 21.90
C GLU A 187 -11.66 -7.37 23.02
N ASN A 188 -12.24 -7.57 24.22
CA ASN A 188 -11.52 -8.23 25.31
C ASN A 188 -11.18 -9.68 24.97
N GLU A 189 -12.05 -10.41 24.29
CA GLU A 189 -11.79 -11.77 23.81
C GLU A 189 -10.62 -11.77 22.80
N LEU A 190 -10.63 -10.85 21.85
CA LEU A 190 -9.56 -10.72 20.85
C LEU A 190 -8.23 -10.33 21.49
N GLN A 191 -8.23 -9.42 22.47
CA GLN A 191 -7.02 -9.02 23.18
C GLN A 191 -6.44 -10.15 24.06
N ALA A 192 -7.28 -11.07 24.53
CA ALA A 192 -6.85 -12.25 25.26
C ALA A 192 -6.19 -13.30 24.34
N MET A 193 -6.43 -13.24 23.03
CA MET A 193 -5.77 -14.09 22.06
C MET A 193 -4.33 -13.63 21.79
N GLY A 194 -3.45 -14.56 21.44
CA GLY A 194 -2.15 -14.23 20.90
C GLY A 194 -2.24 -13.65 19.49
N ALA A 195 -1.18 -12.98 19.06
CA ALA A 195 -1.11 -12.36 17.72
C ALA A 195 -1.36 -13.39 16.59
N GLU A 196 -0.88 -14.61 16.75
CA GLU A 196 -1.09 -15.69 15.77
C GLU A 196 -2.57 -16.09 15.65
N GLU A 197 -3.28 -16.20 16.77
CA GLU A 197 -4.71 -16.51 16.76
C GLU A 197 -5.54 -15.38 16.16
N ARG A 198 -5.24 -14.13 16.51
CA ARG A 198 -5.88 -12.96 15.88
C ARG A 198 -5.64 -12.92 14.37
N SER A 199 -4.42 -13.25 13.93
CA SER A 199 -4.09 -13.35 12.51
C SER A 199 -4.96 -14.40 11.80
N LYS A 200 -5.15 -15.57 12.39
CA LYS A 200 -6.03 -16.62 11.86
C LYS A 200 -7.49 -16.17 11.80
N GLN A 201 -7.97 -15.48 12.82
CA GLN A 201 -9.32 -14.90 12.83
C GLN A 201 -9.49 -13.84 11.74
N ALA A 202 -8.50 -12.97 11.56
CA ALA A 202 -8.50 -11.95 10.51
C ALA A 202 -8.60 -12.57 9.12
N ILE A 203 -7.77 -13.56 8.84
CA ILE A 203 -7.76 -14.28 7.55
C ILE A 203 -9.08 -15.01 7.33
N ALA A 204 -9.62 -15.70 8.33
CA ALA A 204 -10.92 -16.37 8.24
C ALA A 204 -12.06 -15.38 7.97
N MET A 205 -12.05 -14.23 8.62
CA MET A 205 -13.03 -13.16 8.40
C MET A 205 -12.95 -12.62 6.96
N LEU A 206 -11.74 -12.34 6.46
CA LEU A 206 -11.55 -11.86 5.09
C LEU A 206 -11.98 -12.90 4.05
N ALA A 207 -11.72 -14.18 4.30
CA ALA A 207 -12.04 -15.26 3.37
C ALA A 207 -13.53 -15.60 3.35
N THR A 208 -14.19 -15.61 4.50
CA THR A 208 -15.54 -16.16 4.68
C THR A 208 -16.59 -15.16 5.16
N GLY A 209 -16.17 -14.02 5.72
CA GLY A 209 -17.06 -13.08 6.38
C GLY A 209 -17.61 -13.57 7.73
N ILE A 210 -17.03 -14.63 8.29
CA ILE A 210 -17.50 -15.27 9.53
C ILE A 210 -16.47 -15.06 10.64
N TYR A 211 -16.95 -14.67 11.82
CA TYR A 211 -16.15 -14.66 13.04
C TYR A 211 -16.20 -16.05 13.70
N LEU A 212 -15.04 -16.66 13.85
CA LEU A 212 -14.91 -17.97 14.48
C LEU A 212 -14.75 -17.76 16.00
N ASN A 213 -15.84 -17.95 16.72
CA ASN A 213 -15.82 -17.83 18.19
C ASN A 213 -15.08 -19.02 18.80
N SER A 214 -14.08 -18.75 19.67
CA SER A 214 -13.37 -19.77 20.42
C SER A 214 -14.21 -20.46 21.50
N GLY A 215 -15.45 -20.03 21.69
CA GLY A 215 -16.40 -20.60 22.65
C GLY A 215 -17.05 -21.91 22.25
N ALA A 216 -16.86 -22.40 21.03
CA ALA A 216 -17.32 -23.73 20.62
C ALA A 216 -16.29 -24.80 21.00
N LYS A 217 -16.06 -24.99 22.29
CA LYS A 217 -15.54 -26.24 22.82
C LYS A 217 -16.71 -27.20 22.94
N GLY A 218 -16.93 -27.98 21.88
CA GLY A 218 -17.68 -29.22 21.96
C GLY A 218 -16.80 -30.33 22.49
#